data_3fa633bd4e28c1a248233b6a5063f67b
#
_entry.id   3fa633bd4e28c1a248233b6a5063f67b
#
_cell.length_a   1.000
_cell.length_b   1.000
_cell.length_c   1.000
_cell.angle_alpha   90.00
_cell.angle_beta   90.00
_cell.angle_gamma   90.00
#
_symmetry.space_group_name_H-M   'P 1'
#
loop_
_entity.id
_entity.type
_entity.pdbx_description
1 polymer ?
#
loop_
_entity_poly.entity_id
_entity_poly.type
_entity_poly.pdbx_seq_one_letter_code
_entity_poly.pdbx_strand_id
1 'polypeptide(L)'
;LNSNDKSLVGHSVLAIIPARGGSKRIPGKNLKTVGGQPLIAWTIRAALAAKCVDRVILSTDDSAIMAIAQSFGCDVPFIRPKHLSTDQASSVDVVLHALSTLDQGFDIGVLLQPTSPLRTAEDIDGCVKQLIKANANTCVAVSPVAHRPEWHGFIANDGCFDPFRVSRSVSKAASDEDVYMLNGAGFVFRTQSFIKNEVFVDGATQTYIMPEERSLDIDTSFQLHIADVILTPDIHRDPSPK
;
A
#
# COMPACT_ATOMS: atom_id res chain seq x y z
N LEU A 1 17.25 -9.16 -22.04
CA LEU A 1 16.21 -8.15 -21.89
C LEU A 1 15.00 -8.59 -22.72
N ASN A 2 13.98 -9.14 -22.04
CA ASN A 2 12.76 -9.63 -22.70
C ASN A 2 11.98 -8.45 -23.29
N SER A 3 11.49 -8.65 -24.51
CA SER A 3 10.77 -7.69 -25.35
C SER A 3 9.45 -7.11 -24.78
N ASN A 4 9.05 -7.49 -23.55
CA ASN A 4 7.83 -7.03 -22.88
C ASN A 4 8.04 -5.78 -21.98
N ASP A 5 9.24 -5.27 -21.85
CA ASP A 5 9.58 -4.18 -20.92
C ASP A 5 9.46 -2.76 -21.53
N LYS A 6 9.05 -2.67 -22.80
CA LYS A 6 8.88 -1.38 -23.50
C LYS A 6 7.69 -0.52 -23.03
N SER A 7 6.75 -1.10 -22.28
CA SER A 7 5.56 -0.36 -21.80
C SER A 7 5.85 0.63 -20.67
N LEU A 8 6.97 0.48 -19.97
CA LEU A 8 7.39 1.37 -18.87
C LEU A 8 8.27 2.53 -19.36
N VAL A 9 8.78 2.46 -20.60
CA VAL A 9 9.66 3.47 -21.18
C VAL A 9 8.84 4.70 -21.54
N GLY A 10 9.15 5.83 -20.91
CA GLY A 10 8.57 7.14 -21.25
C GLY A 10 7.69 7.77 -20.18
N HIS A 11 7.51 7.14 -19.01
CA HIS A 11 6.81 7.73 -17.88
C HIS A 11 7.74 7.83 -16.68
N SER A 12 7.78 9.00 -16.05
CA SER A 12 8.47 9.20 -14.76
C SER A 12 7.56 8.78 -13.60
N VAL A 13 8.09 7.95 -12.68
CA VAL A 13 7.32 7.34 -11.59
C VAL A 13 7.89 7.71 -10.23
N LEU A 14 7.06 8.31 -9.37
CA LEU A 14 7.36 8.65 -7.99
C LEU A 14 6.68 7.70 -7.02
N ALA A 15 7.44 7.00 -6.17
CA ALA A 15 6.89 6.27 -5.04
C ALA A 15 6.87 7.16 -3.78
N ILE A 16 5.71 7.26 -3.12
CA ILE A 16 5.48 8.05 -1.91
C ILE A 16 5.14 7.09 -0.77
N ILE A 17 5.96 7.11 0.29
CA ILE A 17 5.77 6.29 1.48
C ILE A 17 5.30 7.19 2.62
N PRO A 18 4.03 7.14 3.04
CA PRO A 18 3.51 7.93 4.15
C PRO A 18 3.76 7.20 5.47
N ALA A 19 4.54 7.77 6.38
CA ALA A 19 4.83 7.18 7.68
C ALA A 19 4.83 8.25 8.78
N ARG A 20 3.70 8.41 9.47
CA ARG A 20 3.63 9.34 10.63
C ARG A 20 4.18 8.69 11.90
N GLY A 21 4.66 9.51 12.85
CA GLY A 21 5.15 9.06 14.16
C GLY A 21 4.03 8.57 15.08
N GLY A 22 2.87 9.24 15.05
CA GLY A 22 1.73 9.00 15.94
C GLY A 22 0.83 7.83 15.54
N SER A 23 1.27 6.59 15.72
CA SER A 23 0.43 5.40 15.53
C SER A 23 -0.29 5.02 16.84
N LYS A 24 -1.64 5.08 16.88
CA LYS A 24 -2.44 4.83 18.09
C LYS A 24 -2.59 3.34 18.42
N ARG A 25 -2.92 2.50 17.44
CA ARG A 25 -3.17 1.07 17.65
C ARG A 25 -1.90 0.31 18.02
N ILE A 26 -0.78 0.67 17.41
CA ILE A 26 0.55 0.10 17.69
C ILE A 26 1.53 1.27 17.80
N PRO A 27 1.86 1.74 19.03
CA PRO A 27 2.79 2.85 19.22
C PRO A 27 4.13 2.58 18.54
N GLY A 28 4.62 3.56 17.76
CA GLY A 28 5.87 3.43 17.01
C GLY A 28 5.85 2.37 15.90
N LYS A 29 4.68 2.02 15.34
CA LYS A 29 4.47 0.91 14.39
C LYS A 29 5.54 0.85 13.30
N ASN A 30 5.85 1.98 12.65
CA ASN A 30 6.78 2.03 11.53
C ASN A 30 8.23 1.65 11.89
N LEU A 31 8.61 1.79 13.18
CA LEU A 31 9.94 1.46 13.71
C LEU A 31 9.98 0.11 14.42
N LYS A 32 8.84 -0.57 14.60
CA LYS A 32 8.82 -1.91 15.20
C LYS A 32 9.61 -2.89 14.33
N THR A 33 10.41 -3.72 14.99
CA THR A 33 11.15 -4.78 14.31
C THR A 33 10.20 -5.87 13.85
N VAL A 34 10.29 -6.24 12.58
CA VAL A 34 9.53 -7.29 11.93
C VAL A 34 10.50 -8.00 10.98
N GLY A 35 10.69 -9.29 11.13
CA GLY A 35 11.65 -10.06 10.33
C GLY A 35 13.08 -9.51 10.42
N GLY A 36 13.50 -9.04 11.62
CA GLY A 36 14.84 -8.56 11.90
C GLY A 36 15.14 -7.12 11.46
N GLN A 37 14.17 -6.37 10.89
CA GLN A 37 14.36 -4.96 10.50
C GLN A 37 13.11 -4.11 10.77
N PRO A 38 13.22 -2.76 10.82
CA PRO A 38 12.05 -1.89 11.01
C PRO A 38 10.96 -2.12 9.97
N LEU A 39 9.69 -2.08 10.38
CA LEU A 39 8.54 -2.33 9.48
C LEU A 39 8.63 -1.49 8.19
N ILE A 40 8.94 -0.20 8.29
CA ILE A 40 9.04 0.70 7.14
C ILE A 40 10.11 0.27 6.13
N ALA A 41 11.17 -0.41 6.58
CA ALA A 41 12.29 -0.82 5.72
C ALA A 41 11.86 -1.80 4.63
N TRP A 42 10.87 -2.65 4.90
CA TRP A 42 10.31 -3.58 3.90
C TRP A 42 9.71 -2.84 2.72
N THR A 43 8.91 -1.81 2.98
CA THR A 43 8.31 -0.97 1.92
C THR A 43 9.36 -0.17 1.16
N ILE A 44 10.35 0.40 1.85
CA ILE A 44 11.44 1.13 1.20
C ILE A 44 12.22 0.21 0.26
N ARG A 45 12.60 -0.98 0.72
CA ARG A 45 13.33 -1.95 -0.11
C ARG A 45 12.54 -2.40 -1.34
N ALA A 46 11.25 -2.70 -1.16
CA ALA A 46 10.39 -3.07 -2.28
C ALA A 46 10.28 -1.93 -3.31
N ALA A 47 10.13 -0.69 -2.84
CA ALA A 47 10.05 0.48 -3.72
C ALA A 47 11.35 0.75 -4.48
N LEU A 48 12.50 0.67 -3.79
CA LEU A 48 13.82 0.87 -4.41
C LEU A 48 14.22 -0.26 -5.37
N ALA A 49 13.67 -1.47 -5.19
CA ALA A 49 13.91 -2.61 -6.07
C ALA A 49 12.95 -2.66 -7.26
N ALA A 50 11.86 -1.88 -7.26
CA ALA A 50 10.90 -1.83 -8.36
C ALA A 50 11.53 -1.15 -9.58
N LYS A 51 11.41 -1.79 -10.75
CA LYS A 51 12.07 -1.35 -11.99
C LYS A 51 11.43 -0.13 -12.62
N CYS A 52 10.15 0.11 -12.32
CA CYS A 52 9.40 1.24 -12.85
C CYS A 52 9.58 2.52 -12.04
N VAL A 53 10.14 2.46 -10.82
CA VAL A 53 10.21 3.61 -9.91
C VAL A 53 11.51 4.37 -10.11
N ASP A 54 11.40 5.66 -10.45
CA ASP A 54 12.56 6.55 -10.64
C ASP A 54 13.01 7.21 -9.34
N ARG A 55 12.07 7.50 -8.42
CA ARG A 55 12.35 8.15 -7.15
C ARG A 55 11.46 7.63 -6.04
N VAL A 56 12.04 7.36 -4.88
CA VAL A 56 11.32 6.93 -3.66
C VAL A 56 11.46 8.00 -2.61
N ILE A 57 10.34 8.55 -2.14
CA ILE A 57 10.33 9.56 -1.08
C ILE A 57 9.54 9.10 0.13
N LEU A 58 9.98 9.58 1.30
CA LEU A 58 9.25 9.45 2.55
C LEU A 58 8.51 10.75 2.88
N SER A 59 7.24 10.64 3.26
CA SER A 59 6.50 11.71 3.90
C SER A 59 6.31 11.37 5.38
N THR A 60 6.98 12.09 6.29
CA THR A 60 6.95 11.87 7.74
C THR A 60 7.12 13.17 8.53
N ASP A 61 6.58 13.18 9.75
CA ASP A 61 6.75 14.23 10.77
C ASP A 61 7.73 13.82 11.90
N ASP A 62 8.23 12.57 11.85
CA ASP A 62 9.02 11.96 12.92
C ASP A 62 10.49 11.81 12.51
N SER A 63 11.38 12.39 13.32
CA SER A 63 12.83 12.40 13.05
C SER A 63 13.47 11.01 13.13
N ALA A 64 12.95 10.10 13.97
CA ALA A 64 13.48 8.75 14.08
C ALA A 64 13.09 7.91 12.84
N ILE A 65 11.86 8.05 12.34
CA ILE A 65 11.43 7.44 11.09
C ILE A 65 12.26 7.98 9.91
N MET A 66 12.51 9.28 9.90
CA MET A 66 13.34 9.95 8.90
C MET A 66 14.75 9.37 8.84
N ALA A 67 15.43 9.29 10.01
CA ALA A 67 16.79 8.75 10.10
C ALA A 67 16.87 7.29 9.61
N ILE A 68 15.89 6.45 9.99
CA ILE A 68 15.82 5.07 9.53
C ILE A 68 15.60 5.02 8.02
N ALA A 69 14.67 5.78 7.47
CA ALA A 69 14.40 5.76 6.03
C ALA A 69 15.63 6.17 5.21
N GLN A 70 16.34 7.20 5.64
CA GLN A 70 17.59 7.64 5.02
C GLN A 70 18.67 6.56 5.07
N SER A 71 18.79 5.82 6.18
CA SER A 71 19.75 4.71 6.31
C SER A 71 19.46 3.55 5.35
N PHE A 72 18.21 3.44 4.87
CA PHE A 72 17.80 2.47 3.85
C PHE A 72 17.81 3.06 2.42
N GLY A 73 18.30 4.29 2.23
CA GLY A 73 18.43 4.93 0.91
C GLY A 73 17.17 5.62 0.40
N CYS A 74 16.15 5.82 1.26
CA CYS A 74 14.96 6.56 0.90
C CYS A 74 15.22 8.08 1.00
N ASP A 75 14.77 8.84 0.01
CA ASP A 75 14.84 10.29 0.02
C ASP A 75 13.79 10.89 0.97
N VAL A 76 14.18 11.92 1.74
CA VAL A 76 13.30 12.64 2.66
C VAL A 76 13.39 14.15 2.37
N PRO A 77 12.70 14.61 1.31
CA PRO A 77 12.88 15.96 0.80
C PRO A 77 12.25 17.05 1.66
N PHE A 78 11.36 16.70 2.58
CA PHE A 78 10.64 17.62 3.46
C PHE A 78 10.21 16.97 4.77
N ILE A 79 9.84 17.78 5.73
CA ILE A 79 9.15 17.37 6.97
C ILE A 79 7.65 17.57 6.76
N ARG A 80 6.84 16.51 6.97
CA ARG A 80 5.38 16.61 6.84
C ARG A 80 4.82 17.57 7.89
N PRO A 81 3.96 18.52 7.49
CA PRO A 81 3.30 19.43 8.42
C PRO A 81 2.45 18.69 9.46
N LYS A 82 2.41 19.20 10.69
CA LYS A 82 1.70 18.57 11.81
C LYS A 82 0.21 18.31 11.53
N HIS A 83 -0.48 19.23 10.84
CA HIS A 83 -1.90 19.05 10.51
C HIS A 83 -2.15 17.87 9.56
N LEU A 84 -1.15 17.46 8.76
CA LEU A 84 -1.18 16.27 7.90
C LEU A 84 -0.68 15.00 8.59
N SER A 85 -0.33 15.08 9.87
CA SER A 85 0.19 13.95 10.65
C SER A 85 -0.79 13.46 11.72
N THR A 86 -2.04 13.93 11.66
CA THR A 86 -3.14 13.54 12.54
C THR A 86 -3.84 12.26 12.05
N ASP A 87 -4.70 11.67 12.90
CA ASP A 87 -5.54 10.52 12.51
C ASP A 87 -6.60 10.87 11.46
N GLN A 88 -6.97 12.14 11.38
CA GLN A 88 -7.98 12.65 10.45
C GLN A 88 -7.40 13.07 9.10
N ALA A 89 -6.07 13.20 9.01
CA ALA A 89 -5.42 13.56 7.77
C ALA A 89 -5.63 12.46 6.71
N SER A 90 -6.18 12.84 5.57
CA SER A 90 -6.41 11.89 4.49
C SER A 90 -5.11 11.53 3.76
N SER A 91 -5.04 10.34 3.20
CA SER A 91 -3.92 9.96 2.32
C SER A 91 -3.86 10.84 1.08
N VAL A 92 -4.99 11.39 0.63
CA VAL A 92 -5.07 12.35 -0.49
C VAL A 92 -4.28 13.61 -0.15
N ASP A 93 -4.56 14.24 1.00
CA ASP A 93 -3.86 15.47 1.42
C ASP A 93 -2.35 15.25 1.56
N VAL A 94 -1.95 14.09 2.09
CA VAL A 94 -0.53 13.73 2.23
C VAL A 94 0.16 13.60 0.88
N VAL A 95 -0.51 13.01 -0.11
CA VAL A 95 0.04 12.88 -1.48
C VAL A 95 0.07 14.23 -2.18
N LEU A 96 -0.99 15.03 -2.09
CA LEU A 96 -1.03 16.38 -2.68
C LEU A 96 0.08 17.27 -2.11
N HIS A 97 0.30 17.23 -0.79
CA HIS A 97 1.41 17.93 -0.16
C HIS A 97 2.77 17.46 -0.71
N ALA A 98 2.97 16.15 -0.83
CA ALA A 98 4.22 15.62 -1.37
C ALA A 98 4.46 16.09 -2.81
N LEU A 99 3.44 16.02 -3.66
CA LEU A 99 3.51 16.45 -5.06
C LEU A 99 3.77 17.96 -5.20
N SER A 100 3.13 18.78 -4.35
CA SER A 100 3.29 20.25 -4.40
C SER A 100 4.61 20.75 -3.82
N THR A 101 5.28 19.94 -3.00
CA THR A 101 6.54 20.34 -2.33
C THR A 101 7.78 19.97 -3.15
N LEU A 102 7.64 19.04 -4.11
CA LEU A 102 8.74 18.65 -4.99
C LEU A 102 8.90 19.64 -6.14
N ASP A 103 10.14 20.03 -6.44
CA ASP A 103 10.47 20.89 -7.58
C ASP A 103 10.34 20.17 -8.93
N GLN A 104 10.32 18.85 -8.91
CA GLN A 104 10.23 17.99 -10.09
C GLN A 104 8.85 17.35 -10.21
N GLY A 105 8.22 17.48 -11.39
CA GLY A 105 6.99 16.75 -11.73
C GLY A 105 7.26 15.30 -12.13
N PHE A 106 6.28 14.44 -11.88
CA PHE A 106 6.25 13.03 -12.29
C PHE A 106 4.94 12.72 -13.00
N ASP A 107 4.98 11.81 -13.98
CA ASP A 107 3.78 11.40 -14.74
C ASP A 107 2.86 10.50 -13.91
N ILE A 108 3.46 9.62 -13.11
CA ILE A 108 2.77 8.61 -12.30
C ILE A 108 3.23 8.71 -10.85
N GLY A 109 2.29 8.69 -9.92
CA GLY A 109 2.52 8.54 -8.50
C GLY A 109 2.10 7.16 -8.00
N VAL A 110 2.83 6.63 -7.03
CA VAL A 110 2.52 5.36 -6.35
C VAL A 110 2.55 5.60 -4.84
N LEU A 111 1.40 5.49 -4.18
CA LEU A 111 1.32 5.51 -2.73
C LEU A 111 1.54 4.10 -2.18
N LEU A 112 2.53 3.93 -1.31
CA LEU A 112 2.95 2.66 -0.74
C LEU A 112 2.86 2.71 0.79
N GLN A 113 1.86 2.06 1.37
CA GLN A 113 1.69 2.05 2.82
C GLN A 113 2.73 1.12 3.48
N PRO A 114 3.41 1.56 4.58
CA PRO A 114 4.34 0.71 5.33
C PRO A 114 3.70 -0.51 5.97
N THR A 115 2.38 -0.50 6.13
CA THR A 115 1.59 -1.58 6.75
C THR A 115 1.47 -2.84 5.88
N SER A 116 1.93 -2.79 4.63
CA SER A 116 1.92 -3.94 3.71
C SER A 116 3.36 -4.45 3.45
N PRO A 117 4.04 -5.06 4.45
CA PRO A 117 5.46 -5.41 4.35
C PRO A 117 5.74 -6.61 3.43
N LEU A 118 4.72 -7.40 3.10
CA LEU A 118 4.85 -8.58 2.23
C LEU A 118 4.76 -8.25 0.73
N ARG A 119 4.41 -7.00 0.39
CA ARG A 119 4.41 -6.50 -0.99
C ARG A 119 5.83 -6.55 -1.57
N THR A 120 5.96 -7.03 -2.80
CA THR A 120 7.23 -7.12 -3.52
C THR A 120 7.40 -5.96 -4.52
N ALA A 121 8.59 -5.85 -5.10
CA ALA A 121 8.88 -4.92 -6.19
C ALA A 121 8.04 -5.24 -7.44
N GLU A 122 7.83 -6.52 -7.71
CA GLU A 122 7.03 -7.00 -8.85
C GLU A 122 5.56 -6.61 -8.72
N ASP A 123 5.02 -6.52 -7.49
CA ASP A 123 3.65 -6.05 -7.27
C ASP A 123 3.54 -4.56 -7.61
N ILE A 124 4.54 -3.76 -7.27
CA ILE A 124 4.61 -2.33 -7.62
C ILE A 124 4.66 -2.17 -9.14
N ASP A 125 5.59 -2.88 -9.79
CA ASP A 125 5.75 -2.89 -11.25
C ASP A 125 4.45 -3.34 -11.94
N GLY A 126 3.78 -4.36 -11.38
CA GLY A 126 2.52 -4.90 -11.90
C GLY A 126 1.39 -3.88 -11.87
N CYS A 127 1.22 -3.14 -10.75
CA CYS A 127 0.23 -2.08 -10.63
C CYS A 127 0.46 -0.96 -11.66
N VAL A 128 1.71 -0.50 -11.82
CA VAL A 128 2.08 0.56 -12.78
C VAL A 128 1.85 0.08 -14.21
N LYS A 129 2.26 -1.15 -14.55
CA LYS A 129 2.03 -1.77 -15.87
C LYS A 129 0.54 -1.85 -16.19
N GLN A 130 -0.29 -2.24 -15.22
CA GLN A 130 -1.74 -2.34 -15.40
C GLN A 130 -2.37 -0.97 -15.70
N LEU A 131 -1.98 0.09 -14.97
CA LEU A 131 -2.44 1.46 -15.21
C LEU A 131 -2.10 1.91 -16.63
N ILE A 132 -0.86 1.70 -17.07
CA ILE A 132 -0.39 2.11 -18.39
C ILE A 132 -1.11 1.31 -19.50
N LYS A 133 -1.18 -0.03 -19.35
CA LYS A 133 -1.81 -0.94 -20.33
C LYS A 133 -3.28 -0.59 -20.56
N ALA A 134 -3.99 -0.29 -19.48
CA ALA A 134 -5.41 0.07 -19.54
C ALA A 134 -5.65 1.53 -19.93
N ASN A 135 -4.59 2.34 -20.05
CA ASN A 135 -4.66 3.80 -20.19
C ASN A 135 -5.57 4.45 -19.14
N ALA A 136 -5.54 3.93 -17.91
CA ALA A 136 -6.37 4.38 -16.81
C ALA A 136 -5.77 5.56 -16.06
N ASN A 137 -6.59 6.24 -15.25
CA ASN A 137 -6.14 7.30 -14.35
C ASN A 137 -5.66 6.76 -13.01
N THR A 138 -6.24 5.65 -12.56
CA THR A 138 -5.91 5.01 -11.28
C THR A 138 -5.86 3.50 -11.43
N CYS A 139 -4.99 2.85 -10.62
CA CYS A 139 -4.93 1.41 -10.45
C CYS A 139 -4.61 1.10 -8.99
N VAL A 140 -5.30 0.14 -8.41
CA VAL A 140 -5.14 -0.23 -7.00
C VAL A 140 -4.83 -1.72 -6.85
N ALA A 141 -4.04 -2.04 -5.83
CA ALA A 141 -3.80 -3.42 -5.45
C ALA A 141 -5.01 -3.96 -4.67
N VAL A 142 -5.45 -5.15 -5.05
CA VAL A 142 -6.57 -5.86 -4.42
C VAL A 142 -6.18 -7.31 -4.14
N SER A 143 -6.86 -7.95 -3.21
CA SER A 143 -6.75 -9.40 -2.97
C SER A 143 -8.14 -10.03 -2.87
N PRO A 144 -8.26 -11.34 -3.13
CA PRO A 144 -9.49 -12.06 -2.84
C PRO A 144 -9.88 -11.90 -1.36
N VAL A 145 -11.17 -11.94 -1.06
CA VAL A 145 -11.64 -11.94 0.33
C VAL A 145 -11.92 -13.36 0.79
N ALA A 146 -11.48 -13.69 2.02
CA ALA A 146 -11.77 -14.99 2.64
C ALA A 146 -13.25 -15.14 3.01
N HIS A 147 -13.92 -14.03 3.29
CA HIS A 147 -15.30 -14.02 3.76
C HIS A 147 -16.14 -13.03 2.97
N ARG A 148 -17.33 -13.45 2.55
CA ARG A 148 -18.26 -12.61 1.80
C ARG A 148 -18.73 -11.42 2.64
N PRO A 149 -19.01 -10.25 2.03
CA PRO A 149 -19.49 -9.07 2.74
C PRO A 149 -20.75 -9.33 3.59
N GLU A 150 -21.62 -10.25 3.17
CA GLU A 150 -22.85 -10.63 3.89
C GLU A 150 -22.59 -11.31 5.24
N TRP A 151 -21.37 -11.80 5.47
CA TRP A 151 -20.96 -12.38 6.77
C TRP A 151 -20.41 -11.33 7.74
N HIS A 152 -20.42 -10.06 7.34
CA HIS A 152 -20.04 -8.93 8.17
C HIS A 152 -21.29 -8.17 8.64
N GLY A 153 -21.20 -7.49 9.76
CA GLY A 153 -22.31 -6.71 10.32
C GLY A 153 -21.89 -5.91 11.54
N PHE A 154 -22.86 -5.25 12.13
CA PHE A 154 -22.69 -4.52 13.38
C PHE A 154 -23.29 -5.35 14.54
N ILE A 155 -22.78 -5.12 15.74
CA ILE A 155 -23.42 -5.59 16.97
C ILE A 155 -24.25 -4.44 17.52
N ALA A 156 -25.58 -4.63 17.58
CA ALA A 156 -26.49 -3.66 18.19
C ALA A 156 -26.32 -3.59 19.71
N ASN A 157 -26.87 -2.55 20.34
CA ASN A 157 -26.74 -2.33 21.79
C ASN A 157 -27.34 -3.47 22.64
N ASP A 158 -28.29 -4.21 22.11
CA ASP A 158 -28.92 -5.38 22.72
C ASP A 158 -28.15 -6.70 22.51
N GLY A 159 -27.00 -6.64 21.81
CA GLY A 159 -26.15 -7.78 21.48
C GLY A 159 -26.56 -8.53 20.21
N CYS A 160 -27.59 -8.08 19.50
CA CYS A 160 -28.01 -8.69 18.25
C CYS A 160 -27.02 -8.38 17.10
N PHE A 161 -26.79 -9.34 16.21
CA PHE A 161 -25.99 -9.16 15.02
C PHE A 161 -26.85 -8.58 13.89
N ASP A 162 -26.50 -7.39 13.40
CA ASP A 162 -27.13 -6.73 12.24
C ASP A 162 -26.21 -6.86 11.01
N PRO A 163 -26.48 -7.80 10.08
CA PRO A 163 -25.62 -8.05 8.93
C PRO A 163 -25.65 -6.91 7.92
N PHE A 164 -24.53 -6.70 7.23
CA PHE A 164 -24.49 -5.75 6.13
C PHE A 164 -25.50 -6.11 5.04
N ARG A 165 -26.35 -5.17 4.69
CA ARG A 165 -27.31 -5.33 3.60
C ARG A 165 -26.65 -5.02 2.28
N VAL A 166 -26.13 -6.03 1.62
CA VAL A 166 -25.63 -5.90 0.25
C VAL A 166 -26.81 -5.77 -0.70
N SER A 167 -26.82 -4.77 -1.57
CA SER A 167 -27.95 -4.60 -2.50
C SER A 167 -28.08 -5.82 -3.41
N ARG A 168 -29.32 -6.22 -3.76
CA ARG A 168 -29.59 -7.39 -4.60
C ARG A 168 -28.91 -7.35 -5.98
N SER A 169 -28.59 -6.15 -6.49
CA SER A 169 -27.84 -6.00 -7.73
C SER A 169 -26.39 -6.43 -7.58
N VAL A 170 -25.78 -6.17 -6.42
CA VAL A 170 -24.43 -6.62 -6.08
C VAL A 170 -24.44 -8.11 -5.71
N SER A 171 -25.43 -8.57 -4.92
CA SER A 171 -25.52 -9.97 -4.52
C SER A 171 -25.79 -10.94 -5.69
N LYS A 172 -26.48 -10.47 -6.75
CA LYS A 172 -26.75 -11.30 -7.94
C LYS A 172 -25.52 -11.42 -8.86
N ALA A 173 -24.68 -10.41 -8.92
CA ALA A 173 -23.38 -10.46 -9.58
C ALA A 173 -22.35 -11.26 -8.76
N ALA A 174 -22.44 -11.20 -7.42
CA ALA A 174 -21.52 -11.89 -6.52
C ALA A 174 -21.84 -13.35 -6.22
N SER A 175 -22.92 -13.92 -6.77
CA SER A 175 -23.26 -15.33 -6.52
C SER A 175 -22.29 -16.32 -7.16
N ASP A 176 -21.56 -15.91 -8.21
CA ASP A 176 -20.59 -16.73 -8.95
C ASP A 176 -19.25 -16.00 -9.23
N GLU A 177 -19.07 -14.75 -8.78
CA GLU A 177 -17.86 -13.97 -9.02
C GLU A 177 -17.03 -13.82 -7.74
N ASP A 178 -15.72 -13.82 -7.90
CA ASP A 178 -14.79 -13.56 -6.82
C ASP A 178 -14.96 -12.13 -6.29
N VAL A 179 -15.06 -11.99 -4.98
CA VAL A 179 -15.08 -10.68 -4.29
C VAL A 179 -13.66 -10.32 -3.89
N TYR A 180 -13.29 -9.07 -4.14
CA TYR A 180 -11.98 -8.54 -3.82
C TYR A 180 -12.06 -7.38 -2.83
N MET A 181 -11.00 -7.20 -2.05
CA MET A 181 -10.83 -6.06 -1.16
C MET A 181 -9.59 -5.25 -1.53
N LEU A 182 -9.60 -3.96 -1.25
CA LEU A 182 -8.40 -3.13 -1.27
C LEU A 182 -7.47 -3.64 -0.17
N ASN A 183 -6.24 -4.03 -0.52
CA ASN A 183 -5.29 -4.59 0.44
C ASN A 183 -4.27 -3.57 0.98
N GLY A 184 -4.40 -2.29 0.61
CA GLY A 184 -3.50 -1.23 1.07
C GLY A 184 -2.09 -1.24 0.47
N ALA A 185 -1.75 -2.27 -0.30
CA ALA A 185 -0.37 -2.47 -0.76
C ALA A 185 0.08 -1.46 -1.83
N GLY A 186 -0.83 -0.94 -2.65
CA GLY A 186 -0.45 0.01 -3.69
C GLY A 186 -1.64 0.77 -4.27
N PHE A 187 -1.47 2.08 -4.39
CA PHE A 187 -2.39 2.97 -5.09
C PHE A 187 -1.59 3.74 -6.14
N VAL A 188 -1.80 3.43 -7.39
CA VAL A 188 -1.12 4.04 -8.53
C VAL A 188 -2.04 5.02 -9.21
N PHE A 189 -1.54 6.18 -9.60
CA PHE A 189 -2.35 7.23 -10.19
C PHE A 189 -1.54 8.07 -11.20
N ARG A 190 -2.20 8.59 -12.23
CA ARG A 190 -1.64 9.65 -13.06
C ARG A 190 -1.66 10.95 -12.27
N THR A 191 -0.50 11.57 -12.09
CA THR A 191 -0.31 12.72 -11.20
C THR A 191 -1.25 13.87 -11.53
N GLN A 192 -1.38 14.25 -12.80
CA GLN A 192 -2.26 15.34 -13.22
C GLN A 192 -3.74 15.04 -12.94
N SER A 193 -4.18 13.79 -13.19
CA SER A 193 -5.54 13.36 -12.91
C SER A 193 -5.82 13.36 -11.41
N PHE A 194 -4.85 12.91 -10.60
CA PHE A 194 -4.98 12.88 -9.14
C PHE A 194 -5.07 14.29 -8.54
N ILE A 195 -4.23 15.22 -8.99
CA ILE A 195 -4.29 16.63 -8.53
C ILE A 195 -5.66 17.27 -8.85
N LYS A 196 -6.27 16.88 -9.98
CA LYS A 196 -7.58 17.43 -10.40
C LYS A 196 -8.75 16.80 -9.65
N ASN A 197 -8.72 15.50 -9.43
CA ASN A 197 -9.89 14.74 -8.97
C ASN A 197 -9.80 14.35 -7.50
N GLU A 198 -8.61 14.34 -6.90
CA GLU A 198 -8.35 14.03 -5.48
C GLU A 198 -8.89 12.67 -5.03
N VAL A 199 -8.87 11.66 -5.93
CA VAL A 199 -9.39 10.31 -5.64
C VAL A 199 -8.40 9.22 -6.03
N PHE A 200 -8.31 8.17 -5.21
CA PHE A 200 -7.57 6.95 -5.53
C PHE A 200 -8.46 5.90 -6.22
N VAL A 201 -9.75 5.92 -5.91
CA VAL A 201 -10.70 4.91 -6.39
C VAL A 201 -11.96 5.57 -6.90
N ASP A 202 -12.34 5.25 -8.12
CA ASP A 202 -13.59 5.63 -8.77
C ASP A 202 -14.14 4.46 -9.60
N GLY A 203 -15.23 4.67 -10.31
CA GLY A 203 -15.86 3.64 -11.13
C GLY A 203 -15.03 3.17 -12.34
N ALA A 204 -13.91 3.84 -12.68
CA ALA A 204 -13.03 3.49 -13.79
C ALA A 204 -11.65 2.98 -13.32
N THR A 205 -11.46 2.85 -12.00
CA THR A 205 -10.20 2.40 -11.39
C THR A 205 -9.88 0.97 -11.84
N GLN A 206 -8.67 0.76 -12.33
CA GLN A 206 -8.15 -0.56 -12.64
C GLN A 206 -7.66 -1.28 -11.39
N THR A 207 -7.56 -2.60 -11.46
CA THR A 207 -7.10 -3.42 -10.34
C THR A 207 -5.90 -4.27 -10.73
N TYR A 208 -5.00 -4.44 -9.77
CA TYR A 208 -3.92 -5.43 -9.80
C TYR A 208 -4.18 -6.45 -8.70
N ILE A 209 -4.42 -7.70 -9.08
CA ILE A 209 -4.74 -8.76 -8.12
C ILE A 209 -3.44 -9.28 -7.53
N MET A 210 -3.28 -9.11 -6.23
CA MET A 210 -2.20 -9.70 -5.43
C MET A 210 -2.70 -10.99 -4.77
N PRO A 211 -1.84 -12.00 -4.62
CA PRO A 211 -2.19 -13.19 -3.83
C PRO A 211 -2.33 -12.84 -2.34
N GLU A 212 -3.12 -13.64 -1.63
CA GLU A 212 -3.44 -13.42 -0.22
C GLU A 212 -2.17 -13.40 0.66
N GLU A 213 -1.19 -14.24 0.34
CA GLU A 213 0.05 -14.40 1.09
C GLU A 213 0.91 -13.12 1.12
N ARG A 214 0.73 -12.21 0.16
CA ARG A 214 1.42 -10.92 0.11
C ARG A 214 0.52 -9.73 0.44
N SER A 215 -0.73 -9.98 0.81
CA SER A 215 -1.76 -8.95 1.00
C SER A 215 -2.05 -8.62 2.47
N LEU A 216 -1.16 -9.01 3.39
CA LEU A 216 -1.30 -8.68 4.80
C LEU A 216 -1.17 -7.17 5.03
N ASP A 217 -2.18 -6.56 5.63
CA ASP A 217 -2.17 -5.17 6.12
C ASP A 217 -2.11 -5.14 7.66
N ILE A 218 -1.09 -4.50 8.22
CA ILE A 218 -0.80 -4.50 9.66
C ILE A 218 -1.54 -3.38 10.35
N ASP A 219 -2.63 -3.73 11.03
CA ASP A 219 -3.44 -2.83 11.84
C ASP A 219 -3.49 -3.20 13.32
N THR A 220 -3.16 -4.44 13.65
CA THR A 220 -3.17 -4.99 15.01
C THR A 220 -1.83 -5.59 15.40
N SER A 221 -1.57 -5.72 16.71
CA SER A 221 -0.36 -6.41 17.20
C SER A 221 -0.32 -7.87 16.77
N PHE A 222 -1.46 -8.51 16.55
CA PHE A 222 -1.54 -9.87 16.05
C PHE A 222 -1.05 -9.97 14.61
N GLN A 223 -1.48 -9.05 13.74
CA GLN A 223 -1.00 -8.98 12.35
C GLN A 223 0.50 -8.63 12.27
N LEU A 224 0.98 -7.77 13.20
CA LEU A 224 2.41 -7.49 13.31
C LEU A 224 3.20 -8.75 13.65
N HIS A 225 2.71 -9.58 14.55
CA HIS A 225 3.34 -10.86 14.90
C HIS A 225 3.32 -11.85 13.72
N ILE A 226 2.20 -11.94 12.99
CA ILE A 226 2.12 -12.77 11.78
C ILE A 226 3.19 -12.33 10.76
N ALA A 227 3.30 -11.02 10.50
CA ALA A 227 4.32 -10.50 9.59
C ALA A 227 5.74 -10.84 10.06
N ASP A 228 5.99 -10.73 11.38
CA ASP A 228 7.30 -11.06 11.94
C ASP A 228 7.67 -12.53 11.72
N VAL A 229 6.73 -13.45 11.96
CA VAL A 229 6.92 -14.88 11.73
C VAL A 229 7.20 -15.19 10.24
N ILE A 230 6.44 -14.56 9.32
CA ILE A 230 6.59 -14.80 7.88
C ILE A 230 7.91 -14.26 7.35
N LEU A 231 8.32 -13.07 7.84
CA LEU A 231 9.51 -12.36 7.35
C LEU A 231 10.79 -12.73 8.07
N THR A 232 10.70 -13.45 9.21
CA THR A 232 11.88 -13.99 9.87
C THR A 232 12.40 -15.16 9.07
N PRO A 233 13.67 -15.14 8.61
CA PRO A 233 14.26 -16.28 7.92
C PRO A 233 14.19 -17.52 8.82
N ASP A 234 13.72 -18.65 8.28
CA ASP A 234 13.72 -19.95 8.97
C ASP A 234 15.18 -20.38 9.27
N ILE A 235 15.65 -20.04 10.47
CA ILE A 235 16.95 -20.52 10.96
C ILE A 235 16.89 -22.02 11.30
N HIS A 236 15.69 -22.64 11.28
CA HIS A 236 15.43 -24.00 11.73
C HIS A 236 14.68 -24.91 10.74
N ARG A 237 14.59 -24.56 9.47
CA ARG A 237 14.25 -25.61 8.49
C ARG A 237 15.48 -26.45 8.24
N ASP A 238 15.62 -27.50 9.08
CA ASP A 238 16.50 -28.62 8.82
C ASP A 238 16.20 -29.15 7.38
N PRO A 239 17.19 -29.25 6.48
CA PRO A 239 16.93 -29.84 5.18
C PRO A 239 16.43 -31.27 5.42
N SER A 240 15.19 -31.53 4.97
CA SER A 240 14.54 -32.85 5.06
C SER A 240 15.56 -33.99 4.80
N PRO A 241 15.56 -35.04 5.63
CA PRO A 241 16.41 -36.20 5.34
C PRO A 241 16.03 -36.78 3.97
N LYS A 242 17.05 -37.08 3.20
CA LYS A 242 17.00 -37.72 1.88
C LYS A 242 16.31 -39.10 1.93
#